data_2dfe9ea0664bfdfdb132ab4be87d119a
#
_entry.id   2dfe9ea0664bfdfdb132ab4be87d119a
#
_cell.length_a   1.000
_cell.length_b   1.000
_cell.length_c   1.000
_cell.angle_alpha   90.00
_cell.angle_beta   90.00
_cell.angle_gamma   90.00
#
_symmetry.space_group_name_H-M   'P 1'
#
loop_
_entity.id
_entity.type
_entity.pdbx_description
1 polymer ?
#
loop_
_entity_poly.entity_id
_entity_poly.type
_entity_poly.pdbx_seq_one_letter_code
_entity_poly.pdbx_strand_id
1 'polypeptide(L)'
;MNKKAIIKYKHKEELGFMHYVVFNGEVVVLSVEDSKKVSHIREHGNLDVTFFVDKHEYGPVEASVNNDPKYVEAVYNYMVETNNAYFKDGFEGLCAIKFIR
;
A
#
# COMPACT_ATOMS: atom_id res chain seq x y z
N MET A 1 -17.23 15.76 -2.92
CA MET A 1 -16.98 14.35 -3.24
C MET A 1 -15.57 13.98 -2.81
N ASN A 2 -15.45 12.93 -2.03
CA ASN A 2 -14.16 12.51 -1.52
C ASN A 2 -13.43 11.66 -2.55
N LYS A 3 -12.24 12.09 -2.91
CA LYS A 3 -11.37 11.27 -3.74
C LYS A 3 -10.71 10.23 -2.85
N LYS A 4 -10.65 9.00 -3.35
CA LYS A 4 -9.91 7.96 -2.65
C LYS A 4 -8.41 8.24 -2.78
N ALA A 5 -7.67 8.05 -1.71
CA ALA A 5 -6.23 8.22 -1.71
C ALA A 5 -5.61 7.05 -2.44
N ILE A 6 -4.90 7.31 -3.51
CA ILE A 6 -4.34 6.29 -4.39
C ILE A 6 -2.87 6.55 -4.65
N ILE A 7 -2.08 5.48 -4.60
CA ILE A 7 -0.68 5.46 -5.02
C ILE A 7 -0.58 4.61 -6.28
N LYS A 8 0.12 5.09 -7.29
CA LYS A 8 0.46 4.26 -8.44
C LYS A 8 1.85 3.67 -8.22
N TYR A 9 2.04 2.42 -8.64
CA TYR A 9 3.34 1.78 -8.52
C TYR A 9 3.79 1.18 -9.85
N LYS A 10 5.10 1.00 -9.96
CA LYS A 10 5.70 0.33 -11.09
C LYS A 10 6.67 -0.74 -10.57
N HIS A 11 6.51 -1.96 -11.04
CA HIS A 11 7.43 -3.06 -10.74
C HIS A 11 7.76 -3.77 -12.04
N LYS A 12 8.97 -3.56 -12.53
CA LYS A 12 9.39 -4.02 -13.87
C LYS A 12 8.44 -3.45 -14.93
N GLU A 13 7.72 -4.28 -15.67
CA GLU A 13 6.77 -3.82 -16.68
C GLU A 13 5.34 -3.73 -16.13
N GLU A 14 5.15 -4.14 -14.88
CA GLU A 14 3.84 -4.15 -14.25
C GLU A 14 3.53 -2.79 -13.64
N LEU A 15 2.39 -2.24 -14.02
CA LEU A 15 1.89 -0.98 -13.49
C LEU A 15 0.58 -1.24 -12.77
N GLY A 16 0.38 -0.57 -11.65
CA GLY A 16 -0.87 -0.71 -10.92
C GLY A 16 -1.05 0.42 -9.94
N PHE A 17 -2.10 0.32 -9.15
CA PHE A 17 -2.35 1.32 -8.11
C PHE A 17 -2.90 0.63 -6.86
N MET A 18 -2.72 1.33 -5.73
CA MET A 18 -3.13 0.85 -4.42
C MET A 18 -3.84 1.98 -3.69
N HIS A 19 -4.85 1.62 -2.91
CA HIS A 19 -5.46 2.58 -2.00
C HIS A 19 -4.58 2.71 -0.76
N TYR A 20 -4.39 3.95 -0.28
CA TYR A 20 -3.61 4.15 0.93
C TYR A 20 -4.39 4.95 1.95
N VAL A 21 -3.98 4.82 3.20
CA VAL A 21 -4.49 5.68 4.28
C VAL A 21 -3.27 6.24 5.02
N VAL A 22 -3.50 7.35 5.72
CA VAL A 22 -2.52 7.85 6.66
C VAL A 22 -2.92 7.32 8.02
N PHE A 23 -2.16 6.35 8.51
CA PHE A 23 -2.43 5.64 9.75
C PHE A 23 -1.30 5.93 10.74
N ASN A 24 -1.65 6.53 11.87
CA ASN A 24 -0.66 6.97 12.86
C ASN A 24 0.44 7.84 12.25
N GLY A 25 0.07 8.72 11.31
CA GLY A 25 1.01 9.62 10.66
C GLY A 25 1.82 9.00 9.53
N GLU A 26 1.56 7.74 9.19
CA GLU A 26 2.31 7.02 8.17
C GLU A 26 1.43 6.62 7.00
N VAL A 27 1.99 6.66 5.78
CA VAL A 27 1.28 6.21 4.59
C VAL A 27 1.34 4.69 4.54
N VAL A 28 0.17 4.04 4.57
CA VAL A 28 0.07 2.58 4.65
C VAL A 28 -0.89 2.06 3.59
N VAL A 29 -0.51 0.97 2.94
CA VAL A 29 -1.38 0.23 2.03
C VAL A 29 -1.47 -1.21 2.49
N LEU A 30 -2.52 -1.91 2.07
CA LEU A 30 -2.63 -3.36 2.27
C LEU A 30 -2.41 -4.06 0.93
N SER A 31 -1.77 -5.19 0.96
CA SER A 31 -1.46 -5.97 -0.23
C SER A 31 -1.48 -7.46 0.09
N VAL A 32 -1.71 -8.26 -0.94
CA VAL A 32 -1.58 -9.71 -0.80
C VAL A 32 -0.13 -10.03 -0.46
N GLU A 33 0.06 -10.83 0.59
CA GLU A 33 1.38 -11.08 1.17
C GLU A 33 2.37 -11.73 0.19
N ASP A 34 1.89 -12.59 -0.69
CA ASP A 34 2.75 -13.29 -1.65
C ASP A 34 2.86 -12.59 -3.01
N SER A 35 2.49 -11.32 -3.09
CA SER A 35 2.59 -10.58 -4.34
C SER A 35 4.05 -10.23 -4.67
N LYS A 36 4.31 -9.97 -5.96
CA LYS A 36 5.65 -9.64 -6.43
C LYS A 36 6.17 -8.33 -5.85
N LYS A 37 5.30 -7.34 -5.68
CA LYS A 37 5.72 -6.06 -5.11
C LYS A 37 6.12 -6.19 -3.64
N VAL A 38 5.46 -7.07 -2.89
CA VAL A 38 5.84 -7.33 -1.50
C VAL A 38 7.22 -8.00 -1.44
N SER A 39 7.47 -8.99 -2.29
CA SER A 39 8.77 -9.63 -2.38
C SER A 39 9.87 -8.63 -2.73
N HIS A 40 9.59 -7.73 -3.66
CA HIS A 40 10.54 -6.68 -4.04
C HIS A 40 10.89 -5.77 -2.87
N ILE A 41 9.87 -5.36 -2.11
CA ILE A 41 10.08 -4.49 -0.95
C ILE A 41 10.90 -5.21 0.13
N ARG A 42 10.60 -6.48 0.39
CA ARG A 42 11.35 -7.26 1.37
C ARG A 42 12.82 -7.41 0.98
N GLU A 43 13.09 -7.50 -0.31
CA GLU A 43 14.44 -7.67 -0.82
C GLU A 43 15.21 -6.35 -0.90
N HIS A 44 14.55 -5.27 -1.31
CA HIS A 44 15.22 -4.00 -1.63
C HIS A 44 14.88 -2.85 -0.68
N GLY A 45 13.81 -2.95 0.08
CA GLY A 45 13.42 -1.89 1.02
C GLY A 45 12.77 -0.68 0.39
N ASN A 46 12.37 -0.77 -0.89
CA ASN A 46 11.73 0.33 -1.60
C ASN A 46 10.84 -0.19 -2.72
N LEU A 47 10.03 0.70 -3.27
CA LEU A 47 9.20 0.41 -4.43
C LEU A 47 9.07 1.71 -5.23
N ASP A 48 9.10 1.59 -6.55
CA ASP A 48 8.89 2.74 -7.41
C ASP A 48 7.40 3.11 -7.41
N VAL A 49 7.10 4.31 -6.93
CA VAL A 49 5.72 4.78 -6.83
C VAL A 49 5.62 6.24 -7.21
N THR A 50 4.40 6.68 -7.46
CA THR A 50 4.07 8.11 -7.53
C THR A 50 2.78 8.34 -6.75
N PHE A 51 2.76 9.44 -6.02
CA PHE A 51 1.55 9.86 -5.28
C PHE A 51 0.65 10.76 -6.13
N PHE A 52 1.06 11.05 -7.35
CA PHE A 52 0.31 11.89 -8.27
C PHE A 52 -0.22 11.02 -9.41
N VAL A 53 -1.51 10.70 -9.35
CA VAL A 53 -2.11 9.74 -10.29
C VAL A 53 -2.11 10.21 -11.74
N ASP A 54 -1.99 11.51 -11.95
CA ASP A 54 -1.91 12.10 -13.31
C ASP A 54 -0.49 12.17 -13.86
N LYS A 55 0.49 11.72 -13.09
CA LYS A 55 1.89 11.72 -13.52
C LYS A 55 2.38 10.32 -13.79
N HIS A 56 3.40 10.24 -14.63
CA HIS A 56 4.02 8.97 -14.98
C HIS A 56 5.49 8.93 -14.55
N GLU A 57 5.85 9.78 -13.60
CA GLU A 57 7.19 9.84 -13.04
C GLU A 57 7.22 9.00 -11.76
N TYR A 58 7.83 7.82 -11.85
CA TYR A 58 7.96 6.90 -10.73
C TYR A 58 9.35 7.04 -10.14
N GLY A 59 9.42 7.08 -8.83
CA GLY A 59 10.70 7.13 -8.13
C GLY A 59 10.68 6.19 -6.94
N PRO A 60 11.87 5.72 -6.50
CA PRO A 60 11.94 4.80 -5.37
C PRO A 60 11.56 5.50 -4.07
N VAL A 61 10.62 4.90 -3.35
CA VAL A 61 10.22 5.37 -2.02
C VAL A 61 10.48 4.24 -1.05
N GLU A 62 11.16 4.57 0.04
CA GLU A 62 11.46 3.59 1.08
C GLU A 62 10.18 2.98 1.61
N ALA A 63 10.17 1.66 1.75
CA ALA A 63 9.00 0.94 2.18
C ALA A 63 9.38 -0.26 3.02
N SER A 64 8.50 -0.64 3.94
CA SER A 64 8.68 -1.83 4.75
C SER A 64 7.38 -2.60 4.82
N VAL A 65 7.49 -3.91 5.08
CA VAL A 65 6.35 -4.81 5.17
C VAL A 65 6.12 -5.19 6.63
N ASN A 66 4.87 -5.09 7.06
CA ASN A 66 4.46 -5.53 8.39
C ASN A 66 3.33 -6.54 8.22
N ASN A 67 3.56 -7.78 8.62
CA ASN A 67 2.57 -8.84 8.52
C ASN A 67 1.95 -9.23 9.87
N ASP A 68 2.16 -8.41 10.90
CA ASP A 68 1.53 -8.63 12.21
C ASP A 68 0.00 -8.58 12.04
N PRO A 69 -0.73 -9.66 12.34
CA PRO A 69 -2.17 -9.69 12.13
C PRO A 69 -2.93 -8.58 12.86
N LYS A 70 -2.49 -8.20 14.03
CA LYS A 70 -3.15 -7.12 14.78
C LYS A 70 -2.99 -5.78 14.10
N TYR A 71 -1.81 -5.51 13.57
CA TYR A 71 -1.55 -4.27 12.84
C TYR A 71 -2.34 -4.25 11.52
N VAL A 72 -2.32 -5.35 10.79
CA VAL A 72 -3.05 -5.48 9.52
C VAL A 72 -4.54 -5.29 9.75
N GLU A 73 -5.09 -5.90 10.80
CA GLU A 73 -6.49 -5.74 11.16
C GLU A 73 -6.85 -4.28 11.47
N ALA A 74 -5.99 -3.60 12.23
CA ALA A 74 -6.22 -2.20 12.57
C ALA A 74 -6.24 -1.32 11.34
N VAL A 75 -5.30 -1.54 10.42
CA VAL A 75 -5.24 -0.79 9.16
C VAL A 75 -6.47 -1.10 8.30
N TYR A 76 -6.84 -2.38 8.21
CA TYR A 76 -8.00 -2.80 7.45
C TYR A 76 -9.28 -2.12 7.95
N ASN A 77 -9.49 -2.14 9.27
CA ASN A 77 -10.67 -1.53 9.88
C ASN A 77 -10.70 -0.03 9.62
N TYR A 78 -9.56 0.63 9.70
CA TYR A 78 -9.46 2.06 9.43
C TYR A 78 -9.79 2.37 7.97
N MET A 79 -9.32 1.54 7.03
CA MET A 79 -9.66 1.70 5.62
C MET A 79 -11.17 1.56 5.36
N VAL A 80 -11.79 0.56 6.00
CA VAL A 80 -13.24 0.36 5.89
C VAL A 80 -13.99 1.55 6.46
N GLU A 81 -13.57 2.03 7.63
CA GLU A 81 -14.18 3.19 8.30
C GLU A 81 -14.10 4.45 7.46
N THR A 82 -12.99 4.67 6.78
CA THR A 82 -12.79 5.85 5.96
C THR A 82 -13.28 5.67 4.53
N ASN A 83 -13.93 4.54 4.24
CA ASN A 83 -14.44 4.19 2.92
C ASN A 83 -13.36 4.18 1.84
N ASN A 84 -12.17 3.72 2.19
CA ASN A 84 -11.04 3.65 1.28
C ASN A 84 -10.44 2.23 1.22
N ALA A 85 -11.26 1.21 1.49
CA ALA A 85 -10.79 -0.17 1.44
C ALA A 85 -10.86 -0.72 0.01
N TYR A 86 -9.77 -1.29 -0.45
CA TYR A 86 -9.72 -2.04 -1.70
C TYR A 86 -10.19 -3.49 -1.46
N PHE A 87 -9.70 -4.09 -0.37
CA PHE A 87 -10.10 -5.44 0.01
C PHE A 87 -11.32 -5.34 0.92
N LYS A 88 -12.39 -6.04 0.58
CA LYS A 88 -13.66 -5.93 1.31
C LYS A 88 -14.11 -7.24 1.96
N ASP A 89 -13.39 -8.32 1.71
CA ASP A 89 -13.75 -9.64 2.19
C ASP A 89 -12.89 -10.11 3.37
N GLY A 90 -12.28 -9.16 4.08
CA GLY A 90 -11.44 -9.47 5.22
C GLY A 90 -9.97 -9.23 4.93
N PHE A 91 -9.15 -9.47 5.93
CA PHE A 91 -7.73 -9.14 5.84
C PHE A 91 -6.82 -10.38 5.87
N GLU A 92 -7.38 -11.56 5.80
CA GLU A 92 -6.58 -12.79 5.78
C GLU A 92 -5.71 -12.84 4.52
N GLY A 93 -4.45 -13.20 4.68
CA GLY A 93 -3.50 -13.25 3.57
C GLY A 93 -2.96 -11.90 3.14
N LEU A 94 -3.29 -10.84 3.87
CA LEU A 94 -2.79 -9.50 3.57
C LEU A 94 -1.64 -9.13 4.50
N CYS A 95 -0.81 -8.21 4.03
CA CYS A 95 0.18 -7.55 4.85
C CYS A 95 0.08 -6.04 4.64
N ALA A 96 0.67 -5.27 5.54
CA ALA A 96 0.70 -3.83 5.42
C ALA A 96 2.05 -3.41 4.84
N ILE A 97 2.00 -2.45 3.92
CA ILE A 97 3.20 -1.82 3.38
C ILE A 97 3.19 -0.38 3.85
N LYS A 98 4.24 0.01 4.57
CA LYS A 98 4.41 1.36 5.06
C LYS A 98 5.41 2.08 4.18
N PHE A 99 5.03 3.24 3.66
CA PHE A 99 5.92 4.07 2.85
C PHE A 99 6.44 5.22 3.69
N ILE A 100 7.74 5.44 3.59
CA ILE A 100 8.42 6.52 4.30
C ILE A 100 8.68 7.65 3.31
N ARG A 101 8.03 8.79 3.57
CA ARG A 101 8.14 9.95 2.70
C ARG A 101 9.03 11.00 3.31
#